data_8a5f55b26e301d74e6583dd4560643e0
#
_entry.id   8a5f55b26e301d74e6583dd4560643e0
#
_cell.length_a   1.000
_cell.length_b   1.000
_cell.length_c   1.000
_cell.angle_alpha   90.00
_cell.angle_beta   90.00
_cell.angle_gamma   90.00
#
_symmetry.space_group_name_H-M   'P 1'
#
loop_
_entity.id
_entity.type
_entity.pdbx_description
1 polymer ?
#
loop_
_entity_poly.entity_id
_entity_poly.type
_entity_poly.pdbx_seq_one_letter_code
_entity_poly.pdbx_strand_id
1 'polypeptide(L)'
;MKNFVKKMIEQHANIVVMLSNYNKFMYNAVNDDKTNKVTAANVALIVRDLKNLSKDFETCLANEGVEFAIDGTYFEKVTNVTEVLNKNIETKKEDE
;
A
#
# COMPACT_ATOMS: atom_id res chain seq x y z
N MET A 1 16.49 -6.56 -2.81
CA MET A 1 15.08 -6.36 -3.22
C MET A 1 15.03 -5.94 -4.68
N LYS A 2 14.14 -6.51 -5.45
CA LYS A 2 13.99 -6.22 -6.89
C LYS A 2 13.54 -4.79 -7.13
N ASN A 3 13.97 -4.21 -8.24
CA ASN A 3 13.64 -2.81 -8.55
C ASN A 3 12.15 -2.57 -8.67
N PHE A 4 11.39 -3.49 -9.29
CA PHE A 4 9.95 -3.29 -9.41
C PHE A 4 9.24 -3.37 -8.06
N VAL A 5 9.77 -4.15 -7.11
CA VAL A 5 9.21 -4.21 -5.75
C VAL A 5 9.42 -2.88 -5.04
N LYS A 6 10.60 -2.28 -5.19
CA LYS A 6 10.87 -0.94 -4.65
C LYS A 6 9.91 0.10 -5.22
N LYS A 7 9.64 0.02 -6.52
CA LYS A 7 8.68 0.92 -7.17
C LYS A 7 7.26 0.70 -6.67
N MET A 8 6.86 -0.56 -6.44
CA MET A 8 5.56 -0.86 -5.86
C MET A 8 5.42 -0.28 -4.46
N ILE A 9 6.48 -0.36 -3.65
CA ILE A 9 6.49 0.25 -2.31
C ILE A 9 6.29 1.76 -2.43
N GLU A 10 6.99 2.42 -3.34
CA GLU A 10 6.83 3.86 -3.56
C GLU A 10 5.39 4.21 -3.95
N GLN A 11 4.81 3.46 -4.87
CA GLN A 11 3.44 3.69 -5.32
C GLN A 11 2.44 3.45 -4.21
N HIS A 12 2.62 2.38 -3.44
CA HIS A 12 1.75 2.11 -2.30
C HIS A 12 1.83 3.23 -1.27
N ALA A 13 3.03 3.71 -0.96
CA ALA A 13 3.23 4.83 -0.04
C ALA A 13 2.50 6.09 -0.52
N ASN A 14 2.58 6.38 -1.81
CA ASN A 14 1.86 7.51 -2.41
C ASN A 14 0.35 7.35 -2.27
N ILE A 15 -0.17 6.15 -2.51
CA ILE A 15 -1.61 5.87 -2.38
C ILE A 15 -2.05 6.05 -0.93
N VAL A 16 -1.26 5.61 0.03
CA VAL A 16 -1.57 5.78 1.46
C VAL A 16 -1.67 7.26 1.82
N VAL A 17 -0.75 8.09 1.33
CA VAL A 17 -0.80 9.54 1.57
C VAL A 17 -2.03 10.16 0.91
N MET A 18 -2.31 9.81 -0.34
CA MET A 18 -3.49 10.29 -1.05
C MET A 18 -4.77 9.89 -0.31
N LEU A 19 -4.84 8.64 0.13
CA LEU A 19 -6.00 8.13 0.86
C LEU A 19 -6.23 8.92 2.14
N SER A 20 -5.18 9.22 2.89
CA SER A 20 -5.27 10.05 4.09
C SER A 20 -5.82 11.44 3.78
N ASN A 21 -5.30 12.07 2.73
CA ASN A 21 -5.73 13.41 2.33
C ASN A 21 -7.18 13.44 1.86
N TYR A 22 -7.60 12.48 1.05
CA TYR A 22 -8.98 12.42 0.56
C TYR A 22 -9.98 12.01 1.64
N ASN A 23 -9.56 11.20 2.63
CA ASN A 23 -10.39 10.91 3.78
C ASN A 23 -10.70 12.17 4.59
N LYS A 24 -9.69 13.03 4.79
CA LYS A 24 -9.88 14.32 5.46
C LYS A 24 -10.81 15.22 4.67
N PHE A 25 -10.62 15.30 3.37
CA PHE A 25 -11.48 16.08 2.50
C PHE A 25 -12.93 15.58 2.58
N MET A 26 -13.13 14.28 2.48
CA MET A 26 -14.47 13.68 2.55
C MET A 26 -15.14 13.99 3.89
N TYR A 27 -14.39 13.85 4.99
CA TYR A 27 -14.93 14.16 6.31
C TYR A 27 -15.39 15.61 6.40
N ASN A 28 -14.58 16.54 5.93
CA ASN A 28 -14.91 17.94 5.92
C ASN A 28 -16.12 18.24 5.02
N ALA A 29 -16.17 17.61 3.87
CA ALA A 29 -17.26 17.79 2.91
C ALA A 29 -18.60 17.34 3.46
N VAL A 30 -18.62 16.21 4.18
CA VAL A 30 -19.87 15.70 4.79
C VAL A 30 -20.39 16.64 5.87
N ASN A 31 -19.50 17.32 6.58
CA ASN A 31 -19.85 18.21 7.68
C ASN A 31 -20.00 19.68 7.25
N ASP A 32 -19.86 19.97 5.98
CA ASP A 32 -19.95 21.33 5.44
C ASP A 32 -21.18 21.46 4.54
N ASP A 33 -22.15 22.24 4.98
CA ASP A 33 -23.39 22.48 4.23
C ASP A 33 -23.18 23.12 2.87
N LYS A 34 -22.04 23.78 2.67
CA LYS A 34 -21.73 24.48 1.43
C LYS A 34 -21.14 23.56 0.37
N THR A 35 -20.68 22.37 0.75
CA THR A 35 -20.08 21.45 -0.19
C THR A 35 -21.15 20.84 -1.10
N ASN A 36 -20.86 20.79 -2.38
CA ASN A 36 -21.73 20.16 -3.35
C ASN A 36 -21.82 18.65 -3.08
N LYS A 37 -23.07 18.16 -2.97
CA LYS A 37 -23.31 16.75 -2.64
C LYS A 37 -22.78 15.79 -3.70
N VAL A 38 -22.83 16.19 -4.97
CA VAL A 38 -22.30 15.36 -6.07
C VAL A 38 -20.79 15.26 -5.94
N THR A 39 -20.12 16.37 -5.62
CA THR A 39 -18.66 16.35 -5.41
C THR A 39 -18.31 15.47 -4.22
N ALA A 40 -19.03 15.59 -3.12
CA ALA A 40 -18.79 14.75 -1.94
C ALA A 40 -18.98 13.26 -2.27
N ALA A 41 -20.00 12.91 -3.03
CA ALA A 41 -20.24 11.53 -3.45
C ALA A 41 -19.10 11.02 -4.35
N ASN A 42 -18.61 11.86 -5.27
CA ASN A 42 -17.49 11.50 -6.13
C ASN A 42 -16.20 11.29 -5.34
N VAL A 43 -15.95 12.11 -4.33
CA VAL A 43 -14.78 11.93 -3.45
C VAL A 43 -14.89 10.60 -2.70
N ALA A 44 -16.08 10.23 -2.24
CA ALA A 44 -16.29 8.94 -1.59
C ALA A 44 -15.94 7.77 -2.51
N LEU A 45 -16.28 7.87 -3.79
CA LEU A 45 -15.91 6.85 -4.79
C LEU A 45 -14.40 6.80 -4.99
N ILE A 46 -13.73 7.95 -5.04
CA ILE A 46 -12.27 8.01 -5.15
C ILE A 46 -11.62 7.33 -3.95
N VAL A 47 -12.11 7.62 -2.75
CA VAL A 47 -11.58 6.99 -1.52
C VAL A 47 -11.76 5.48 -1.57
N ARG A 48 -12.92 5.00 -2.01
CA ARG A 48 -13.18 3.57 -2.17
C ARG A 48 -12.19 2.94 -3.14
N ASP A 49 -11.98 3.57 -4.28
CA ASP A 49 -11.09 3.04 -5.31
C ASP A 49 -9.63 3.05 -4.84
N LEU A 50 -9.21 4.07 -4.11
CA LEU A 50 -7.88 4.13 -3.52
C LEU A 50 -7.68 3.02 -2.47
N LYS A 51 -8.68 2.74 -1.65
CA LYS A 51 -8.61 1.64 -0.69
C LYS A 51 -8.44 0.29 -1.39
N ASN A 52 -9.19 0.07 -2.45
CA ASN A 52 -9.08 -1.16 -3.22
C ASN A 52 -7.73 -1.28 -3.89
N LEU A 53 -7.24 -0.20 -4.48
CA LEU A 53 -5.92 -0.18 -5.10
C LEU A 53 -4.81 -0.42 -4.08
N SER A 54 -4.91 0.18 -2.91
CA SER A 54 -3.97 -0.04 -1.80
C SER A 54 -3.91 -1.53 -1.43
N LYS A 55 -5.07 -2.17 -1.31
CA LYS A 55 -5.14 -3.61 -1.00
C LYS A 55 -4.51 -4.46 -2.10
N ASP A 56 -4.73 -4.09 -3.36
CA ASP A 56 -4.15 -4.82 -4.48
C ASP A 56 -2.63 -4.71 -4.46
N PHE A 57 -2.08 -3.54 -4.17
CA PHE A 57 -0.64 -3.37 -4.00
C PHE A 57 -0.11 -4.17 -2.82
N GLU A 58 -0.83 -4.18 -1.70
CA GLU A 58 -0.44 -4.96 -0.51
C GLU A 58 -0.41 -6.46 -0.83
N THR A 59 -1.37 -6.95 -1.60
CA THR A 59 -1.39 -8.34 -2.05
C THR A 59 -0.19 -8.65 -2.93
N CYS A 60 0.11 -7.78 -3.88
CA CYS A 60 1.28 -7.96 -4.74
C CYS A 60 2.58 -7.95 -3.93
N LEU A 61 2.70 -7.03 -2.98
CA LEU A 61 3.86 -6.95 -2.10
C LEU A 61 3.99 -8.21 -1.23
N ALA A 62 2.88 -8.71 -0.70
CA ALA A 62 2.88 -9.95 0.08
C ALA A 62 3.34 -11.14 -0.76
N ASN A 63 2.95 -11.21 -2.02
CA ASN A 63 3.42 -12.25 -2.94
C ASN A 63 4.92 -12.17 -3.17
N GLU A 64 5.52 -11.00 -3.00
CA GLU A 64 6.96 -10.79 -3.10
C GLU A 64 7.65 -10.80 -1.72
N GLY A 65 6.95 -11.24 -0.70
CA GLY A 65 7.51 -11.38 0.64
C GLY A 65 7.62 -10.08 1.43
N VAL A 66 6.89 -9.05 1.04
CA VAL A 66 6.92 -7.75 1.72
C VAL A 66 5.58 -7.45 2.36
N GLU A 67 5.58 -7.06 3.62
CA GLU A 67 4.39 -6.65 4.35
C GLU A 67 4.45 -5.17 4.71
N PHE A 68 3.28 -4.56 4.72
CA PHE A 68 3.10 -3.19 5.18
C PHE A 68 2.57 -3.22 6.61
N ALA A 69 3.30 -2.59 7.52
CA ALA A 69 2.95 -2.55 8.94
C ALA A 69 2.02 -1.39 9.28
N ILE A 70 1.35 -1.50 10.41
CA ILE A 70 0.44 -0.45 10.90
C ILE A 70 1.16 0.88 11.11
N ASP A 71 2.44 0.82 11.50
CA ASP A 71 3.25 2.02 11.72
C ASP A 71 3.71 2.71 10.43
N GLY A 72 3.34 2.17 9.26
CA GLY A 72 3.70 2.75 7.98
C GLY A 72 5.00 2.26 7.40
N THR A 73 5.62 1.24 7.99
CA THR A 73 6.86 0.67 7.48
C THR A 73 6.61 -0.56 6.62
N TYR A 74 7.58 -0.89 5.78
CA TYR A 74 7.57 -2.10 4.95
C TYR A 74 8.70 -3.00 5.41
N PHE A 75 8.43 -4.30 5.47
CA PHE A 75 9.46 -5.25 5.91
C PHE A 75 9.32 -6.57 5.15
N GLU A 76 10.45 -7.26 4.99
CA GLU A 76 10.47 -8.57 4.39
C GLU A 76 9.96 -9.59 5.40
N LYS A 77 9.00 -10.41 4.96
CA LYS A 77 8.42 -11.45 5.80
C LYS A 77 9.24 -12.72 5.70
N VAL A 78 9.64 -13.25 6.86
CA VAL A 78 10.32 -14.54 6.95
C VAL A 78 9.33 -15.55 7.52
N THR A 79 9.01 -16.59 6.74
CA THR A 79 7.97 -17.55 7.10
C THR A 79 8.50 -18.71 7.95
N ASN A 80 9.73 -19.18 7.68
CA ASN A 80 10.33 -20.23 8.49
C ASN A 80 11.85 -20.26 8.30
N VAL A 81 12.52 -20.98 9.24
CA VAL A 81 13.99 -21.06 9.25
C VAL A 81 14.53 -21.79 8.03
N THR A 82 13.85 -22.80 7.55
CA THR A 82 14.26 -23.56 6.39
C THR A 82 14.29 -22.69 5.15
N GLU A 83 13.29 -21.86 4.95
CA GLU A 83 13.24 -20.90 3.83
C GLU A 83 14.36 -19.88 3.92
N VAL A 84 14.65 -19.41 5.14
CA VAL A 84 15.74 -18.48 5.36
C VAL A 84 17.08 -19.09 4.96
N LEU A 85 17.32 -20.33 5.39
CA LEU A 85 18.57 -21.02 5.05
C LEU A 85 18.69 -21.26 3.54
N ASN A 86 17.63 -21.72 2.91
CA ASN A 86 17.61 -21.93 1.46
C ASN A 86 17.81 -20.61 0.72
N LYS A 87 17.17 -19.56 1.18
CA LYS A 87 17.32 -18.24 0.60
C LYS A 87 18.74 -17.72 0.73
N ASN A 88 19.36 -17.94 1.86
CA ASN A 88 20.77 -17.55 2.07
C ASN A 88 21.72 -18.27 1.14
N ILE A 89 21.46 -19.54 0.86
CA ILE A 89 22.26 -20.32 -0.07
C ILE A 89 22.06 -19.84 -1.50
N GLU A 90 20.83 -19.54 -1.87
CA GLU A 90 20.48 -19.13 -3.23
C GLU A 90 20.78 -17.65 -3.51
N THR A 91 20.77 -16.81 -2.48
CA THR A 91 21.01 -15.38 -2.62
C THR A 91 22.36 -15.06 -3.25
N LYS A 92 23.32 -15.94 -3.06
CA LYS A 92 24.61 -15.78 -3.70
C LYS A 92 24.54 -15.88 -5.22
N LYS A 93 23.48 -16.48 -5.74
CA LYS A 93 23.24 -16.65 -7.17
C LYS A 93 22.29 -15.61 -7.72
N GLU A 94 21.39 -15.16 -6.91
CA GLU A 94 20.39 -14.16 -7.26
C GLU A 94 20.74 -12.84 -6.61
N ASP A 95 21.29 -12.01 -7.38
CA ASP A 95 21.65 -10.69 -6.91
C ASP A 95 20.48 -9.77 -7.14
N GLU A 96 19.83 -9.44 -6.11
CA GLU A 96 18.72 -8.52 -6.20
C GLU A 96 19.12 -7.10 -5.87
#